data_0cd16dfded7f33ef56828758b390a2e6
#
_entry.id   0cd16dfded7f33ef56828758b390a2e6
#
_cell.length_a   1.000
_cell.length_b   1.000
_cell.length_c   1.000
_cell.angle_alpha   90.00
_cell.angle_beta   90.00
_cell.angle_gamma   90.00
#
_symmetry.space_group_name_H-M   'P 1'
#
loop_
_entity.id
_entity.type
_entity.pdbx_description
1 polymer ?
#
loop_
_entity_poly.entity_id
_entity_poly.type
_entity_poly.pdbx_seq_one_letter_code
_entity_poly.pdbx_strand_id
1 'polypeptide(L)'
;MDLLKENKPTNAAVLLFSKNPQKFFLQAEVKCARFKGDKPVKPFIDMKVFKGNIIDQIDKALGFILEHISMKVYLAGKPEREERYEYPPDALREAIINAICHRDYASVGHIQIRIFDDRIEAWNPGLLPEPLTLEDLKKKHKSIPRNPLIANCFFLIKFIEQWGTGTNDMINLCLDWGLAEPLFEHITGDFVVIFRGTTLTEEQMEKMGLNPRQKKTIDYIRKYSKINRREYVKLNKVSDATAKRDLKKLVDKGVLESQGNGPETYYILSRYEPI
;
A
#
# COMPACT_ATOMS: atom_id res chain seq x y z
N MET A 1 -27.74 17.76 -7.54
CA MET A 1 -27.19 16.86 -6.51
C MET A 1 -28.22 16.78 -5.38
N ASP A 2 -28.71 15.60 -5.04
CA ASP A 2 -29.71 15.43 -3.99
C ASP A 2 -29.07 15.42 -2.59
N LEU A 3 -28.35 16.50 -2.29
CA LEU A 3 -27.69 16.68 -0.98
C LEU A 3 -28.64 17.28 0.07
N LEU A 4 -29.78 17.78 -0.36
CA LEU A 4 -30.88 18.24 0.50
C LEU A 4 -32.11 17.39 0.22
N LYS A 5 -32.80 16.98 1.27
CA LYS A 5 -34.12 16.37 1.23
C LYS A 5 -35.05 17.17 2.14
N GLU A 6 -36.17 17.73 1.59
CA GLU A 6 -37.08 18.57 2.34
C GLU A 6 -36.39 19.73 3.08
N ASN A 7 -35.45 20.41 2.42
CA ASN A 7 -34.60 21.47 2.97
C ASN A 7 -33.70 21.06 4.13
N LYS A 8 -33.51 19.75 4.39
CA LYS A 8 -32.58 19.23 5.39
C LYS A 8 -31.38 18.57 4.70
N PRO A 9 -30.17 18.75 5.23
CA PRO A 9 -28.98 18.09 4.68
C PRO A 9 -29.09 16.57 4.82
N THR A 10 -28.75 15.86 3.76
CA THR A 10 -28.59 14.39 3.80
C THR A 10 -27.33 14.01 4.59
N ASN A 11 -27.22 12.74 4.97
CA ASN A 11 -26.01 12.22 5.62
C ASN A 11 -24.75 12.47 4.78
N ALA A 12 -24.85 12.31 3.47
CA ALA A 12 -23.76 12.63 2.55
C ALA A 12 -23.37 14.11 2.61
N ALA A 13 -24.35 15.02 2.63
CA ALA A 13 -24.06 16.45 2.75
C ALA A 13 -23.34 16.79 4.08
N VAL A 14 -23.76 16.17 5.18
CA VAL A 14 -23.12 16.36 6.48
C VAL A 14 -21.68 15.84 6.45
N LEU A 15 -21.43 14.65 5.91
CA LEU A 15 -20.10 14.04 5.83
C LEU A 15 -19.16 14.85 4.93
N LEU A 16 -19.65 15.35 3.80
CA LEU A 16 -18.85 16.08 2.81
C LEU A 16 -18.53 17.52 3.20
N PHE A 17 -19.49 18.22 3.83
CA PHE A 17 -19.41 19.70 3.96
C PHE A 17 -19.47 20.22 5.39
N SER A 18 -19.83 19.39 6.39
CA SER A 18 -19.82 19.84 7.77
C SER A 18 -18.40 20.01 8.27
N LYS A 19 -18.16 21.07 9.05
CA LYS A 19 -16.89 21.26 9.77
C LYS A 19 -16.65 20.16 10.82
N ASN A 20 -17.72 19.58 11.38
CA ASN A 20 -17.63 18.55 12.40
C ASN A 20 -18.72 17.51 12.23
N PRO A 21 -18.61 16.64 11.20
CA PRO A 21 -19.58 15.57 10.95
C PRO A 21 -19.58 14.52 12.07
N GLN A 22 -18.52 14.44 12.87
CA GLN A 22 -18.39 13.50 13.99
C GLN A 22 -19.39 13.78 15.13
N LYS A 23 -20.06 14.95 15.13
CA LYS A 23 -21.22 15.20 16.02
C LYS A 23 -22.38 14.27 15.73
N PHE A 24 -22.52 13.79 14.48
CA PHE A 24 -23.61 12.93 14.00
C PHE A 24 -23.11 11.52 13.70
N PHE A 25 -21.89 11.39 13.21
CA PHE A 25 -21.22 10.15 12.83
C PHE A 25 -19.90 10.04 13.60
N LEU A 26 -19.97 9.70 14.88
CA LEU A 26 -18.81 9.69 15.79
C LEU A 26 -17.60 8.95 15.21
N GLN A 27 -17.87 7.87 14.50
CA GLN A 27 -16.87 6.98 13.91
C GLN A 27 -16.44 7.38 12.48
N ALA A 28 -16.98 8.47 11.89
CA ALA A 28 -16.58 8.95 10.55
C ALA A 28 -15.23 9.70 10.61
N GLU A 29 -14.19 8.97 10.99
CA GLU A 29 -12.82 9.44 11.10
C GLU A 29 -11.85 8.41 10.53
N VAL A 30 -10.66 8.84 10.11
CA VAL A 30 -9.57 7.96 9.66
C VAL A 30 -8.50 7.92 10.75
N LYS A 31 -8.16 6.72 11.21
CA LYS A 31 -7.07 6.46 12.15
C LYS A 31 -5.85 5.95 11.41
N CYS A 32 -4.74 6.64 11.53
CA CYS A 32 -3.47 6.23 10.95
C CYS A 32 -2.49 5.87 12.04
N ALA A 33 -1.76 4.76 11.88
CA ALA A 33 -0.73 4.35 12.80
C ALA A 33 0.48 3.74 12.07
N ARG A 34 1.70 4.12 12.52
CA ARG A 34 2.97 3.54 12.10
C ARG A 34 3.45 2.60 13.20
N PHE A 35 3.59 1.32 12.87
CA PHE A 35 4.09 0.28 13.76
C PHE A 35 5.57 -0.01 13.48
N LYS A 36 6.27 -0.52 14.49
CA LYS A 36 7.61 -1.09 14.33
C LYS A 36 7.49 -2.58 14.00
N GLY A 37 8.20 -3.02 12.97
CA GLY A 37 8.13 -4.42 12.52
C GLY A 37 6.86 -4.73 11.72
N ASP A 38 6.43 -5.99 11.78
CA ASP A 38 5.32 -6.56 11.00
C ASP A 38 4.04 -6.82 11.80
N LYS A 39 4.01 -6.48 13.10
CA LYS A 39 2.87 -6.72 14.00
C LYS A 39 2.27 -5.43 14.55
N PRO A 40 0.94 -5.38 14.75
CA PRO A 40 0.25 -4.21 15.30
C PRO A 40 0.40 -4.13 16.82
N VAL A 41 1.64 -4.05 17.31
CA VAL A 41 1.96 -4.01 18.74
C VAL A 41 2.36 -2.62 19.20
N LYS A 42 2.08 -2.30 20.47
CA LYS A 42 2.52 -1.06 21.12
C LYS A 42 3.99 -1.18 21.58
N PRO A 43 4.74 -0.05 21.64
CA PRO A 43 4.33 1.31 21.32
C PRO A 43 4.24 1.56 19.81
N PHE A 44 3.35 2.45 19.39
CA PHE A 44 3.35 3.00 18.02
C PHE A 44 4.58 3.89 17.81
N ILE A 45 5.10 3.92 16.59
CA ILE A 45 6.10 4.93 16.20
C ILE A 45 5.41 6.29 16.09
N ASP A 46 4.23 6.33 15.44
CA ASP A 46 3.34 7.50 15.38
C ASP A 46 1.89 7.05 15.22
N MET A 47 0.95 7.89 15.68
CA MET A 47 -0.48 7.65 15.51
C MET A 47 -1.22 9.00 15.44
N LYS A 48 -2.06 9.15 14.42
CA LYS A 48 -2.94 10.32 14.25
C LYS A 48 -4.38 9.88 13.97
N VAL A 49 -5.33 10.69 14.43
CA VAL A 49 -6.77 10.53 14.13
C VAL A 49 -7.23 11.76 13.38
N PHE A 50 -7.69 11.56 12.16
CA PHE A 50 -8.15 12.64 11.29
C PHE A 50 -9.67 12.74 11.34
N LYS A 51 -10.15 13.90 11.83
CA LYS A 51 -11.54 14.32 11.92
C LYS A 51 -11.83 15.45 10.93
N GLY A 52 -13.08 15.91 10.91
CA GLY A 52 -13.58 16.91 9.97
C GLY A 52 -14.31 16.24 8.80
N ASN A 53 -14.54 16.98 7.72
CA ASN A 53 -15.19 16.46 6.54
C ASN A 53 -14.34 15.37 5.87
N ILE A 54 -15.02 14.48 5.12
CA ILE A 54 -14.37 13.29 4.53
C ILE A 54 -13.39 13.63 3.39
N ILE A 55 -13.50 14.82 2.77
CA ILE A 55 -12.59 15.29 1.72
C ILE A 55 -11.22 15.59 2.34
N ASP A 56 -11.20 16.40 3.41
CA ASP A 56 -9.96 16.74 4.11
C ASP A 56 -9.27 15.50 4.73
N GLN A 57 -10.06 14.49 5.13
CA GLN A 57 -9.50 13.25 5.70
C GLN A 57 -8.66 12.48 4.68
N ILE A 58 -9.01 12.52 3.39
CA ILE A 58 -8.25 11.85 2.31
C ILE A 58 -6.84 12.42 2.24
N ASP A 59 -6.72 13.75 2.12
CA ASP A 59 -5.42 14.41 1.95
C ASP A 59 -4.56 14.30 3.21
N LYS A 60 -5.16 14.38 4.40
CA LYS A 60 -4.46 14.21 5.69
C LYS A 60 -3.96 12.78 5.88
N ALA A 61 -4.77 11.76 5.52
CA ALA A 61 -4.36 10.37 5.63
C ALA A 61 -3.24 10.03 4.64
N LEU A 62 -3.34 10.50 3.39
CA LEU A 62 -2.27 10.34 2.41
C LEU A 62 -0.99 11.03 2.87
N GLY A 63 -1.08 12.28 3.34
CA GLY A 63 0.08 13.01 3.90
C GLY A 63 0.76 12.22 5.02
N PHE A 64 -0.02 11.64 5.95
CA PHE A 64 0.53 10.78 7.00
C PHE A 64 1.28 9.57 6.43
N ILE A 65 0.74 8.91 5.42
CA ILE A 65 1.44 7.77 4.80
C ILE A 65 2.76 8.23 4.19
N LEU A 66 2.75 9.32 3.40
CA LEU A 66 3.94 9.82 2.70
C LEU A 66 5.04 10.30 3.66
N GLU A 67 4.67 10.79 4.86
CA GLU A 67 5.61 11.13 5.94
C GLU A 67 6.32 9.90 6.54
N HIS A 68 5.72 8.69 6.43
CA HIS A 68 6.18 7.47 7.11
C HIS A 68 6.71 6.38 6.18
N ILE A 69 6.70 6.59 4.88
CA ILE A 69 7.29 5.69 3.90
C ILE A 69 8.59 6.26 3.34
N SER A 70 9.48 5.36 2.89
CA SER A 70 10.77 5.76 2.35
C SER A 70 10.63 6.39 0.97
N MET A 71 11.46 7.41 0.71
CA MET A 71 11.69 7.94 -0.63
C MET A 71 12.99 7.36 -1.16
N LYS A 72 12.97 6.76 -2.34
CA LYS A 72 14.13 6.15 -2.99
C LYS A 72 14.57 7.01 -4.17
N VAL A 73 15.88 7.15 -4.35
CA VAL A 73 16.45 7.80 -5.52
C VAL A 73 16.72 6.74 -6.58
N TYR A 74 16.08 6.87 -7.73
CA TYR A 74 16.30 6.02 -8.89
C TYR A 74 17.23 6.71 -9.89
N LEU A 75 18.27 6.00 -10.31
CA LEU A 75 19.14 6.40 -11.41
C LEU A 75 18.65 5.65 -12.66
N ALA A 76 17.69 6.22 -13.37
CA ALA A 76 17.09 5.60 -14.56
C ALA A 76 17.96 5.70 -15.82
N GLY A 77 19.30 5.70 -15.68
CA GLY A 77 20.21 5.85 -16.84
C GLY A 77 20.22 7.23 -17.47
N LYS A 78 19.49 8.19 -16.92
CA LYS A 78 19.50 9.62 -17.27
C LYS A 78 20.35 10.40 -16.26
N PRO A 79 20.91 11.57 -16.62
CA PRO A 79 21.66 12.40 -15.68
C PRO A 79 20.83 12.91 -14.50
N GLU A 80 19.53 12.95 -14.64
CA GLU A 80 18.58 13.44 -13.64
C GLU A 80 18.24 12.35 -12.64
N ARG A 81 18.29 12.71 -11.35
CA ARG A 81 17.84 11.86 -10.24
C ARG A 81 16.32 11.91 -10.20
N GLU A 82 15.68 10.76 -10.28
CA GLU A 82 14.25 10.63 -10.05
C GLU A 82 14.02 10.18 -8.60
N GLU A 83 13.37 11.03 -7.80
CA GLU A 83 12.95 10.69 -6.44
C GLU A 83 11.58 10.04 -6.49
N ARG A 84 11.45 8.87 -5.87
CA ARG A 84 10.24 8.07 -5.94
C ARG A 84 9.92 7.48 -4.57
N TYR A 85 8.67 7.59 -4.14
CA TYR A 85 8.20 6.93 -2.93
C TYR A 85 8.27 5.40 -3.06
N GLU A 86 8.37 4.71 -1.91
CA GLU A 86 8.38 3.23 -1.86
C GLU A 86 7.10 2.62 -2.43
N TYR A 87 5.98 3.27 -2.26
CA TYR A 87 4.67 2.89 -2.81
C TYR A 87 4.14 3.99 -3.74
N PRO A 88 3.35 3.66 -4.78
CA PRO A 88 2.76 4.64 -5.67
C PRO A 88 1.73 5.51 -4.91
N PRO A 89 1.93 6.84 -4.81
CA PRO A 89 1.03 7.72 -4.07
C PRO A 89 -0.41 7.69 -4.59
N ASP A 90 -0.58 7.54 -5.90
CA ASP A 90 -1.90 7.50 -6.53
C ASP A 90 -2.67 6.22 -6.17
N ALA A 91 -1.99 5.06 -6.06
CA ALA A 91 -2.62 3.82 -5.60
C ALA A 91 -3.03 3.91 -4.13
N LEU A 92 -2.20 4.53 -3.29
CA LEU A 92 -2.54 4.76 -1.87
C LEU A 92 -3.71 5.73 -1.72
N ARG A 93 -3.74 6.80 -2.53
CA ARG A 93 -4.85 7.76 -2.58
C ARG A 93 -6.15 7.08 -2.98
N GLU A 94 -6.13 6.26 -4.02
CA GLU A 94 -7.28 5.49 -4.49
C GLU A 94 -7.82 4.57 -3.40
N ALA A 95 -6.95 3.86 -2.65
CA ALA A 95 -7.37 3.02 -1.54
C ALA A 95 -8.07 3.80 -0.43
N ILE A 96 -7.59 5.00 -0.09
CA ILE A 96 -8.22 5.88 0.92
C ILE A 96 -9.57 6.38 0.43
N ILE A 97 -9.65 6.84 -0.83
CA ILE A 97 -10.89 7.32 -1.45
C ILE A 97 -11.92 6.20 -1.45
N ASN A 98 -11.53 4.99 -1.89
CA ASN A 98 -12.41 3.83 -1.90
C ASN A 98 -12.86 3.45 -0.49
N ALA A 99 -11.98 3.45 0.49
CA ALA A 99 -12.34 3.20 1.88
C ALA A 99 -13.40 4.18 2.38
N ILE A 100 -13.27 5.47 2.09
CA ILE A 100 -14.23 6.51 2.51
C ILE A 100 -15.54 6.41 1.71
N CYS A 101 -15.46 6.22 0.38
CA CYS A 101 -16.62 6.14 -0.50
C CYS A 101 -17.49 4.91 -0.21
N HIS A 102 -16.86 3.77 0.07
CA HIS A 102 -17.55 2.49 0.29
C HIS A 102 -17.72 2.11 1.76
N ARG A 103 -17.31 2.96 2.70
CA ARG A 103 -17.48 2.73 4.12
C ARG A 103 -18.94 2.45 4.48
N ASP A 104 -19.18 1.48 5.36
CA ASP A 104 -20.44 1.35 6.05
C ASP A 104 -20.52 2.37 7.19
N TYR A 105 -21.24 3.47 6.96
CA TYR A 105 -21.41 4.55 7.94
C TYR A 105 -22.35 4.19 9.09
N ALA A 106 -23.05 3.03 9.04
CA ALA A 106 -23.79 2.47 10.18
C ALA A 106 -22.88 1.65 11.12
N SER A 107 -21.74 1.20 10.63
CA SER A 107 -20.76 0.46 11.43
C SER A 107 -20.12 1.34 12.51
N VAL A 108 -19.87 0.77 13.69
CA VAL A 108 -19.14 1.41 14.79
C VAL A 108 -17.62 1.42 14.58
N GLY A 109 -17.10 0.67 13.59
CA GLY A 109 -15.70 0.63 13.23
C GLY A 109 -15.21 1.95 12.64
N HIS A 110 -13.89 2.14 12.58
CA HIS A 110 -13.23 3.29 11.95
C HIS A 110 -12.44 2.82 10.74
N ILE A 111 -12.26 3.68 9.74
CA ILE A 111 -11.24 3.45 8.72
C ILE A 111 -9.88 3.49 9.43
N GLN A 112 -9.03 2.51 9.15
CA GLN A 112 -7.69 2.44 9.72
C GLN A 112 -6.65 2.30 8.61
N ILE A 113 -5.64 3.14 8.66
CA ILE A 113 -4.43 3.01 7.85
C ILE A 113 -3.31 2.54 8.77
N ARG A 114 -2.80 1.37 8.50
CA ARG A 114 -1.74 0.74 9.31
C ARG A 114 -0.48 0.61 8.45
N ILE A 115 0.60 1.23 8.89
CA ILE A 115 1.88 1.22 8.18
C ILE A 115 2.84 0.35 8.99
N PHE A 116 3.35 -0.71 8.37
CA PHE A 116 4.35 -1.63 8.90
C PHE A 116 5.69 -1.45 8.16
N ASP A 117 6.71 -2.20 8.55
CA ASP A 117 8.01 -2.14 7.88
C ASP A 117 7.99 -2.84 6.51
N ASP A 118 7.03 -3.74 6.27
CA ASP A 118 6.90 -4.56 5.05
C ASP A 118 5.65 -4.28 4.23
N ARG A 119 4.66 -3.54 4.78
CA ARG A 119 3.38 -3.33 4.11
C ARG A 119 2.60 -2.12 4.64
N ILE A 120 1.60 -1.72 3.87
CA ILE A 120 0.57 -0.77 4.27
C ILE A 120 -0.79 -1.46 4.15
N GLU A 121 -1.63 -1.33 5.17
CA GLU A 121 -2.98 -1.87 5.20
C GLU A 121 -4.00 -0.74 5.30
N ALA A 122 -5.01 -0.75 4.43
CA ALA A 122 -6.18 0.12 4.51
C ALA A 122 -7.39 -0.72 4.90
N TRP A 123 -7.89 -0.55 6.11
CA TRP A 123 -9.03 -1.25 6.69
C TRP A 123 -10.28 -0.41 6.58
N ASN A 124 -11.31 -0.94 5.99
CA ASN A 124 -12.59 -0.27 5.77
C ASN A 124 -13.75 -1.08 6.36
N PRO A 125 -14.49 -0.52 7.34
CA PRO A 125 -15.69 -1.18 7.86
C PRO A 125 -16.75 -1.40 6.77
N GLY A 126 -17.11 -2.67 6.58
CA GLY A 126 -18.09 -3.14 5.60
C GLY A 126 -17.49 -4.05 4.54
N LEU A 127 -18.28 -5.01 4.10
CA LEU A 127 -17.90 -5.97 3.05
C LEU A 127 -18.14 -5.35 1.66
N LEU A 128 -17.66 -6.02 0.62
CA LEU A 128 -18.01 -5.66 -0.76
C LEU A 128 -19.54 -5.71 -0.95
N PRO A 129 -20.13 -4.77 -1.73
CA PRO A 129 -21.54 -4.84 -2.07
C PRO A 129 -21.79 -6.04 -3.01
N GLU A 130 -22.85 -6.78 -2.74
CA GLU A 130 -23.29 -7.84 -3.66
C GLU A 130 -23.65 -7.28 -5.05
N PRO A 131 -23.35 -8.00 -6.12
CA PRO A 131 -22.78 -9.36 -6.22
C PRO A 131 -21.26 -9.41 -6.35
N LEU A 132 -20.50 -8.35 -6.05
CA LEU A 132 -19.06 -8.29 -6.22
C LEU A 132 -18.32 -9.25 -5.29
N THR A 133 -17.38 -9.99 -5.87
CA THR A 133 -16.42 -10.85 -5.16
C THR A 133 -15.03 -10.23 -5.16
N LEU A 134 -14.12 -10.73 -4.31
CA LEU A 134 -12.71 -10.28 -4.29
C LEU A 134 -12.02 -10.53 -5.64
N GLU A 135 -12.37 -11.62 -6.34
CA GLU A 135 -11.82 -11.94 -7.67
C GLU A 135 -12.30 -10.96 -8.76
N ASP A 136 -13.49 -10.38 -8.61
CA ASP A 136 -13.99 -9.40 -9.56
C ASP A 136 -13.21 -8.10 -9.52
N LEU A 137 -12.63 -7.75 -8.36
CA LEU A 137 -11.81 -6.55 -8.20
C LEU A 137 -10.54 -6.57 -9.06
N LYS A 138 -10.07 -7.76 -9.45
CA LYS A 138 -8.92 -7.95 -10.33
C LYS A 138 -9.28 -7.89 -11.81
N LYS A 139 -10.56 -7.80 -12.15
CA LYS A 139 -11.08 -7.79 -13.52
C LYS A 139 -11.89 -6.53 -13.74
N LYS A 140 -12.23 -6.28 -15.00
CA LYS A 140 -13.18 -5.20 -15.33
C LYS A 140 -14.54 -5.52 -14.71
N HIS A 141 -15.02 -4.67 -13.83
CA HIS A 141 -16.31 -4.83 -13.14
C HIS A 141 -17.09 -3.52 -13.12
N LYS A 142 -18.37 -3.62 -12.81
CA LYS A 142 -19.24 -2.45 -12.65
C LYS A 142 -18.96 -1.78 -11.30
N SER A 143 -18.88 -0.46 -11.28
CA SER A 143 -18.85 0.31 -10.04
C SER A 143 -20.19 0.20 -9.32
N ILE A 144 -20.19 -0.27 -8.07
CA ILE A 144 -21.37 -0.40 -7.20
C ILE A 144 -21.07 0.35 -5.90
N PRO A 145 -21.28 1.67 -5.84
CA PRO A 145 -20.94 2.44 -4.65
C PRO A 145 -21.95 2.17 -3.52
N ARG A 146 -21.45 1.86 -2.32
CA ARG A 146 -22.28 1.75 -1.10
C ARG A 146 -22.94 3.08 -0.75
N ASN A 147 -22.25 4.20 -1.03
CA ASN A 147 -22.72 5.55 -0.75
C ASN A 147 -22.84 6.35 -2.06
N PRO A 148 -23.92 6.20 -2.86
CA PRO A 148 -24.02 6.78 -4.20
C PRO A 148 -23.90 8.30 -4.23
N LEU A 149 -24.41 9.03 -3.23
CA LEU A 149 -24.30 10.49 -3.17
C LEU A 149 -22.84 10.93 -2.92
N ILE A 150 -22.11 10.22 -2.08
CA ILE A 150 -20.68 10.50 -1.85
C ILE A 150 -19.90 10.21 -3.13
N ALA A 151 -20.14 9.06 -3.76
CA ALA A 151 -19.49 8.69 -5.02
C ALA A 151 -19.75 9.73 -6.12
N ASN A 152 -20.99 10.19 -6.26
CA ASN A 152 -21.33 11.23 -7.24
C ASN A 152 -20.59 12.56 -6.96
N CYS A 153 -20.47 12.96 -5.69
CA CYS A 153 -19.71 14.15 -5.32
C CYS A 153 -18.22 13.98 -5.62
N PHE A 154 -17.63 12.82 -5.29
CA PHE A 154 -16.24 12.52 -5.58
C PHE A 154 -15.95 12.50 -7.09
N PHE A 155 -16.87 12.00 -7.91
CA PHE A 155 -16.78 12.08 -9.37
C PHE A 155 -16.75 13.54 -9.86
N LEU A 156 -17.65 14.39 -9.37
CA LEU A 156 -17.73 15.80 -9.77
C LEU A 156 -16.48 16.62 -9.42
N ILE A 157 -15.80 16.30 -8.33
CA ILE A 157 -14.54 16.91 -7.94
C ILE A 157 -13.30 16.16 -8.51
N LYS A 158 -13.54 15.19 -9.39
CA LYS A 158 -12.51 14.39 -10.07
C LYS A 158 -11.61 13.57 -9.12
N PHE A 159 -12.18 13.09 -8.02
CA PHE A 159 -11.49 12.20 -7.10
C PHE A 159 -11.62 10.74 -7.53
N ILE A 160 -12.71 10.36 -8.19
CA ILE A 160 -12.94 9.02 -8.72
C ILE A 160 -13.41 9.08 -10.17
N GLU A 161 -13.21 7.97 -10.88
CA GLU A 161 -13.87 7.67 -12.13
C GLU A 161 -15.03 6.69 -11.90
N GLN A 162 -16.08 6.74 -12.73
CA GLN A 162 -17.27 5.88 -12.55
C GLN A 162 -17.24 4.61 -13.42
N TRP A 163 -16.06 4.27 -13.98
CA TRP A 163 -15.92 3.16 -14.93
C TRP A 163 -15.62 1.81 -14.27
N GLY A 164 -15.42 1.77 -12.95
CA GLY A 164 -15.04 0.56 -12.21
C GLY A 164 -13.60 0.14 -12.48
N THR A 165 -12.72 1.11 -12.75
CA THR A 165 -11.29 0.87 -13.04
C THR A 165 -10.40 1.03 -11.82
N GLY A 166 -10.85 1.71 -10.75
CA GLY A 166 -10.02 2.13 -9.63
C GLY A 166 -9.18 1.01 -8.99
N THR A 167 -9.74 -0.19 -8.79
CA THR A 167 -8.96 -1.34 -8.27
C THR A 167 -7.95 -1.87 -9.28
N ASN A 168 -8.29 -1.90 -10.58
CA ASN A 168 -7.36 -2.30 -11.63
C ASN A 168 -6.24 -1.27 -11.81
N ASP A 169 -6.55 0.02 -11.71
CA ASP A 169 -5.56 1.10 -11.77
C ASP A 169 -4.60 1.01 -10.58
N MET A 170 -5.11 0.70 -9.39
CA MET A 170 -4.32 0.43 -8.19
C MET A 170 -3.35 -0.74 -8.38
N ILE A 171 -3.83 -1.85 -8.99
CA ILE A 171 -3.01 -3.02 -9.34
C ILE A 171 -1.93 -2.61 -10.35
N ASN A 172 -2.31 -1.97 -11.45
CA ASN A 172 -1.37 -1.57 -12.51
C ASN A 172 -0.31 -0.61 -11.99
N LEU A 173 -0.69 0.39 -11.19
CA LEU A 173 0.25 1.32 -10.56
C LEU A 173 1.27 0.59 -9.66
N CYS A 174 0.84 -0.41 -8.89
CA CYS A 174 1.76 -1.21 -8.08
C CYS A 174 2.72 -2.02 -8.96
N LEU A 175 2.22 -2.67 -10.01
CA LEU A 175 3.04 -3.45 -10.94
C LEU A 175 4.07 -2.57 -11.68
N ASP A 176 3.67 -1.40 -12.17
CA ASP A 176 4.54 -0.41 -12.82
C ASP A 176 5.59 0.14 -11.85
N TRP A 177 5.25 0.16 -10.54
CA TRP A 177 6.17 0.52 -9.46
C TRP A 177 7.14 -0.60 -9.10
N GLY A 178 6.98 -1.81 -9.68
CA GLY A 178 7.79 -3.00 -9.37
C GLY A 178 7.41 -3.67 -8.05
N LEU A 179 6.23 -3.37 -7.53
CA LEU A 179 5.64 -4.04 -6.36
C LEU A 179 4.79 -5.24 -6.79
N ALA A 180 4.46 -6.10 -5.83
CA ALA A 180 3.41 -7.11 -6.03
C ALA A 180 2.03 -6.45 -6.17
N GLU A 181 1.08 -7.18 -6.73
CA GLU A 181 -0.33 -6.77 -6.71
C GLU A 181 -0.80 -6.54 -5.27
N PRO A 182 -1.60 -5.49 -5.01
CA PRO A 182 -2.23 -5.34 -3.71
C PRO A 182 -3.19 -6.50 -3.45
N LEU A 183 -3.23 -6.97 -2.20
CA LEU A 183 -4.17 -8.00 -1.79
C LEU A 183 -5.47 -7.36 -1.33
N PHE A 184 -6.57 -8.01 -1.67
CA PHE A 184 -7.91 -7.63 -1.21
C PHE A 184 -8.43 -8.77 -0.35
N GLU A 185 -8.84 -8.47 0.87
CA GLU A 185 -9.28 -9.47 1.84
C GLU A 185 -10.54 -9.03 2.60
N HIS A 186 -11.32 -10.01 3.07
CA HIS A 186 -12.35 -9.79 4.08
C HIS A 186 -11.84 -10.31 5.42
N ILE A 187 -11.68 -9.41 6.38
CA ILE A 187 -11.18 -9.76 7.72
C ILE A 187 -12.18 -9.25 8.77
N THR A 188 -12.82 -10.15 9.50
CA THR A 188 -13.70 -9.83 10.64
C THR A 188 -14.78 -8.77 10.34
N GLY A 189 -15.34 -8.80 9.12
CA GLY A 189 -16.39 -7.86 8.70
C GLY A 189 -15.88 -6.56 8.06
N ASP A 190 -14.56 -6.38 7.98
CA ASP A 190 -13.93 -5.29 7.27
C ASP A 190 -13.43 -5.76 5.89
N PHE A 191 -13.43 -4.84 4.93
CA PHE A 191 -12.70 -4.99 3.67
C PHE A 191 -11.31 -4.38 3.83
N VAL A 192 -10.27 -5.13 3.48
CA VAL A 192 -8.88 -4.73 3.69
C VAL A 192 -8.12 -4.74 2.37
N VAL A 193 -7.40 -3.65 2.10
CA VAL A 193 -6.43 -3.56 0.99
C VAL A 193 -5.03 -3.56 1.59
N ILE A 194 -4.17 -4.47 1.10
CA ILE A 194 -2.80 -4.63 1.59
C ILE A 194 -1.81 -4.37 0.47
N PHE A 195 -1.03 -3.31 0.60
CA PHE A 195 0.10 -3.00 -0.26
C PHE A 195 1.35 -3.58 0.36
N ARG A 196 2.00 -4.52 -0.33
CA ARG A 196 3.26 -5.11 0.14
C ARG A 196 4.46 -4.38 -0.43
N GLY A 197 5.41 -4.04 0.45
CA GLY A 197 6.70 -3.47 0.05
C GLY A 197 7.65 -4.56 -0.45
N THR A 198 8.75 -4.13 -1.06
CA THR A 198 9.87 -5.01 -1.40
C THR A 198 10.76 -5.32 -0.18
N THR A 199 10.35 -4.87 1.01
CA THR A 199 11.18 -4.90 2.21
C THR A 199 10.91 -6.16 3.02
N LEU A 200 11.88 -7.06 3.09
CA LEU A 200 11.90 -8.15 4.07
C LEU A 200 12.27 -7.57 5.44
N THR A 201 11.46 -7.84 6.47
CA THR A 201 11.78 -7.45 7.84
C THR A 201 12.93 -8.29 8.40
N GLU A 202 13.59 -7.82 9.46
CA GLU A 202 14.61 -8.60 10.16
C GLU A 202 14.06 -9.96 10.62
N GLU A 203 12.84 -10.00 11.18
CA GLU A 203 12.18 -11.22 11.63
C GLU A 203 11.94 -12.21 10.47
N GLN A 204 11.49 -11.72 9.31
CA GLN A 204 11.32 -12.54 8.11
C GLN A 204 12.66 -13.10 7.62
N MET A 205 13.71 -12.27 7.58
CA MET A 205 15.05 -12.70 7.20
C MET A 205 15.62 -13.77 8.16
N GLU A 206 15.31 -13.68 9.46
CA GLU A 206 15.68 -14.69 10.45
C GLU A 206 14.91 -15.99 10.28
N LYS A 207 13.59 -15.94 10.12
CA LYS A 207 12.76 -17.14 9.82
C LYS A 207 13.22 -17.86 8.55
N MET A 208 13.67 -17.11 7.56
CA MET A 208 14.25 -17.67 6.33
C MET A 208 15.66 -18.22 6.52
N GLY A 209 16.26 -18.05 7.69
CA GLY A 209 17.64 -18.51 7.98
C GLY A 209 18.68 -17.84 7.09
N LEU A 210 18.51 -16.55 6.81
CA LEU A 210 19.49 -15.78 6.04
C LEU A 210 20.71 -15.46 6.89
N ASN A 211 21.89 -15.73 6.34
CA ASN A 211 23.13 -15.40 7.01
C ASN A 211 23.46 -13.89 6.93
N PRO A 212 24.38 -13.36 7.77
CA PRO A 212 24.70 -11.93 7.81
C PRO A 212 25.13 -11.33 6.47
N ARG A 213 25.81 -12.10 5.61
CA ARG A 213 26.21 -11.63 4.27
C ARG A 213 25.00 -11.47 3.35
N GLN A 214 24.03 -12.39 3.43
CA GLN A 214 22.81 -12.36 2.66
C GLN A 214 21.93 -11.17 3.09
N LYS A 215 21.78 -10.94 4.40
CA LYS A 215 21.09 -9.75 4.94
C LYS A 215 21.73 -8.46 4.43
N LYS A 216 23.07 -8.33 4.55
CA LYS A 216 23.82 -7.17 4.04
C LYS A 216 23.65 -6.96 2.54
N THR A 217 23.49 -8.04 1.77
CA THR A 217 23.25 -7.97 0.32
C THR A 217 21.85 -7.45 0.01
N ILE A 218 20.85 -7.84 0.77
CA ILE A 218 19.49 -7.31 0.64
C ILE A 218 19.50 -5.80 0.88
N ASP A 219 20.15 -5.31 1.93
CA ASP A 219 20.27 -3.88 2.22
C ASP A 219 21.03 -3.12 1.11
N TYR A 220 22.05 -3.75 0.53
CA TYR A 220 22.74 -3.19 -0.62
C TYR A 220 21.82 -3.04 -1.83
N ILE A 221 21.03 -4.09 -2.16
CA ILE A 221 20.10 -4.05 -3.29
C ILE A 221 18.98 -3.03 -3.05
N ARG A 222 18.51 -2.89 -1.80
CA ARG A 222 17.54 -1.83 -1.43
C ARG A 222 18.08 -0.44 -1.78
N LYS A 223 19.37 -0.22 -1.60
CA LYS A 223 20.00 1.08 -1.85
C LYS A 223 20.37 1.31 -3.31
N TYR A 224 20.81 0.25 -4.02
CA TYR A 224 21.37 0.37 -5.36
C TYR A 224 20.56 -0.36 -6.43
N SER A 225 19.40 -0.89 -6.08
CA SER A 225 18.41 -1.58 -6.92
C SER A 225 18.84 -2.93 -7.47
N LYS A 226 20.12 -3.22 -7.59
CA LYS A 226 20.67 -4.48 -8.11
C LYS A 226 22.05 -4.78 -7.55
N ILE A 227 22.48 -6.03 -7.68
CA ILE A 227 23.84 -6.46 -7.39
C ILE A 227 24.28 -7.52 -8.40
N ASN A 228 25.52 -7.47 -8.86
CA ASN A 228 26.12 -8.56 -9.60
C ASN A 228 27.08 -9.39 -8.71
N ARG A 229 27.55 -10.53 -9.22
CA ARG A 229 28.42 -11.42 -8.46
C ARG A 229 29.74 -10.77 -8.02
N ARG A 230 30.34 -9.92 -8.85
CA ARG A 230 31.59 -9.20 -8.53
C ARG A 230 31.38 -8.20 -7.39
N GLU A 231 30.24 -7.50 -7.41
CA GLU A 231 29.87 -6.58 -6.34
C GLU A 231 29.59 -7.32 -5.02
N TYR A 232 28.93 -8.49 -5.09
CA TYR A 232 28.73 -9.36 -3.91
C TYR A 232 30.07 -9.76 -3.27
N VAL A 233 31.04 -10.20 -4.09
CA VAL A 233 32.41 -10.55 -3.64
C VAL A 233 33.05 -9.37 -2.91
N LYS A 234 33.03 -8.17 -3.49
CA LYS A 234 33.59 -6.95 -2.88
C LYS A 234 32.85 -6.56 -1.59
N LEU A 235 31.51 -6.56 -1.61
CA LEU A 235 30.67 -6.18 -0.48
C LEU A 235 30.90 -7.06 0.75
N ASN A 236 31.01 -8.37 0.53
CA ASN A 236 31.10 -9.38 1.60
C ASN A 236 32.51 -9.92 1.84
N LYS A 237 33.52 -9.51 1.05
CA LYS A 237 34.92 -9.97 1.13
C LYS A 237 35.02 -11.51 1.13
N VAL A 238 34.38 -12.17 0.20
CA VAL A 238 34.31 -13.63 0.07
C VAL A 238 34.84 -14.10 -1.29
N SER A 239 35.05 -15.42 -1.44
CA SER A 239 35.43 -16.02 -2.73
C SER A 239 34.23 -16.01 -3.71
N ASP A 240 34.51 -16.07 -5.00
CA ASP A 240 33.52 -16.16 -6.08
C ASP A 240 32.62 -17.38 -5.91
N ALA A 241 33.15 -18.52 -5.48
CA ALA A 241 32.39 -19.72 -5.19
C ALA A 241 31.37 -19.52 -4.05
N THR A 242 31.76 -18.79 -2.99
CA THR A 242 30.87 -18.44 -1.88
C THR A 242 29.77 -17.48 -2.35
N ALA A 243 30.14 -16.47 -3.14
CA ALA A 243 29.16 -15.52 -3.72
C ALA A 243 28.11 -16.24 -4.58
N LYS A 244 28.54 -17.14 -5.47
CA LYS A 244 27.64 -17.94 -6.31
C LYS A 244 26.66 -18.76 -5.48
N ARG A 245 27.17 -19.43 -4.42
CA ARG A 245 26.33 -20.25 -3.53
C ARG A 245 25.31 -19.40 -2.74
N ASP A 246 25.75 -18.28 -2.17
CA ASP A 246 24.91 -17.42 -1.35
C ASP A 246 23.83 -16.72 -2.20
N LEU A 247 24.17 -16.23 -3.40
CA LEU A 247 23.23 -15.65 -4.36
C LEU A 247 22.21 -16.69 -4.85
N LYS A 248 22.68 -17.92 -5.20
CA LYS A 248 21.78 -19.01 -5.57
C LYS A 248 20.79 -19.33 -4.45
N LYS A 249 21.24 -19.42 -3.21
CA LYS A 249 20.35 -19.65 -2.06
C LYS A 249 19.29 -18.55 -1.90
N LEU A 250 19.64 -17.28 -2.17
CA LEU A 250 18.68 -16.19 -2.13
C LEU A 250 17.65 -16.31 -3.26
N VAL A 251 18.05 -16.76 -4.45
CA VAL A 251 17.14 -17.05 -5.55
C VAL A 251 16.24 -18.26 -5.24
N ASP A 252 16.82 -19.36 -4.75
CA ASP A 252 16.11 -20.58 -4.38
C ASP A 252 15.06 -20.32 -3.26
N LYS A 253 15.30 -19.34 -2.41
CA LYS A 253 14.36 -18.86 -1.36
C LYS A 253 13.37 -17.81 -1.86
N GLY A 254 13.35 -17.46 -3.14
CA GLY A 254 12.49 -16.44 -3.69
C GLY A 254 12.80 -15.00 -3.24
N VAL A 255 13.94 -14.76 -2.61
CA VAL A 255 14.34 -13.42 -2.14
C VAL A 255 14.92 -12.57 -3.26
N LEU A 256 15.62 -13.19 -4.21
CA LEU A 256 16.19 -12.53 -5.37
C LEU A 256 15.70 -13.18 -6.67
N GLU A 257 15.60 -12.36 -7.70
CA GLU A 257 15.48 -12.79 -9.08
C GLU A 257 16.77 -12.51 -9.84
N SER A 258 17.18 -13.46 -10.69
CA SER A 258 18.30 -13.27 -11.60
C SER A 258 17.83 -12.71 -12.93
N GLN A 259 18.48 -11.66 -13.42
CA GLN A 259 18.25 -11.06 -14.73
C GLN A 259 19.53 -11.00 -15.54
N GLY A 260 19.40 -11.06 -16.89
CA GLY A 260 20.54 -11.13 -17.80
C GLY A 260 21.12 -12.54 -17.91
N ASN A 261 22.07 -12.70 -18.83
CA ASN A 261 22.71 -14.00 -19.12
C ASN A 261 24.23 -13.92 -19.00
N GLY A 262 24.85 -15.00 -18.54
CA GLY A 262 26.31 -15.15 -18.49
C GLY A 262 26.99 -14.14 -17.59
N PRO A 263 28.06 -13.43 -18.07
CA PRO A 263 28.82 -12.47 -17.27
C PRO A 263 28.03 -11.21 -16.86
N GLU A 264 26.95 -10.90 -17.56
CA GLU A 264 26.09 -9.73 -17.31
C GLU A 264 24.94 -10.02 -16.34
N THR A 265 24.88 -11.23 -15.78
CA THR A 265 23.87 -11.60 -14.79
C THR A 265 23.96 -10.69 -13.57
N TYR A 266 22.81 -10.08 -13.23
CA TYR A 266 22.63 -9.33 -12.00
C TYR A 266 21.37 -9.81 -11.26
N TYR A 267 21.27 -9.46 -10.00
CA TYR A 267 20.22 -9.88 -9.10
C TYR A 267 19.48 -8.66 -8.56
N ILE A 268 18.16 -8.75 -8.53
CA ILE A 268 17.24 -7.76 -7.95
C ILE A 268 16.44 -8.43 -6.85
N LEU A 269 15.82 -7.65 -5.97
CA LEU A 269 14.84 -8.21 -5.04
C LEU A 269 13.67 -8.78 -5.85
N SER A 270 13.29 -10.01 -5.55
CA SER A 270 12.09 -10.59 -6.14
C SER A 270 10.85 -9.88 -5.61
N ARG A 271 9.77 -9.93 -6.38
CA ARG A 271 8.43 -9.56 -5.91
C ARG A 271 8.04 -10.60 -4.88
N TYR A 272 8.38 -10.36 -3.61
CA TYR A 272 8.22 -11.34 -2.55
C TYR A 272 6.75 -11.47 -2.19
N GLU A 273 6.15 -12.62 -2.47
CA GLU A 273 4.92 -13.08 -1.85
C GLU A 273 5.31 -13.97 -0.66
N PRO A 274 5.13 -13.53 0.59
CA PRO A 274 5.32 -14.43 1.73
C PRO A 274 4.26 -15.53 1.66
N ILE A 275 4.73 -16.77 1.70
CA ILE A 275 3.90 -17.98 1.83
C ILE A 275 3.19 -17.98 3.19
#